data_b447a5b81ea3a1760c7fcb6a87bc19b6
#
_entry.id   b447a5b81ea3a1760c7fcb6a87bc19b6
#
_cell.length_a   1.000
_cell.length_b   1.000
_cell.length_c   1.000
_cell.angle_alpha   90.00
_cell.angle_beta   90.00
_cell.angle_gamma   90.00
#
_symmetry.space_group_name_H-M   'P 1'
#
loop_
_entity.id
_entity.type
_entity.pdbx_description
1 polymer ?
#
loop_
_entity_poly.entity_id
_entity_poly.type
_entity_poly.pdbx_seq_one_letter_code
_entity_poly.pdbx_strand_id
1 'polypeptide(L)'
;TLLQWSRLGVNAALFLIVARYLTLAEIGAFATAFAPIRLLQVVHKSGVADAYIVSDKGYSTRNAFLALSASLGLGFTICLGLAALILPDPVAPLLAALCPIPLILGLSAIPEATLRADLRIKALALRTLFAQLVAAALALGALHAGWGAASLVVFALTNVIVTSGVSIALARVGPVGLPTRAALRAALPDVTRISVRDLLNSATLPLMQLAVGAAFGLPVGGAFQIATRLLGLLDALAIAPIRYIALPRFTALARSPSLPQAVLTSLRLSSLIAGFVYLGALAASADLLTLATGPAHAQVTAPLLPAFCLLGLTGALAMPLNQSLTASGHARLTLYRAVIGLSLTFALAIPA
;
A
#
# COMPACT_ATOMS: atom_id res chain seq x y z
N THR A 1 -18.59 -4.22 -1.85
CA THR A 1 -18.18 -4.39 -3.28
C THR A 1 -18.29 -3.09 -4.06
N LEU A 2 -19.47 -2.43 -4.11
CA LEU A 2 -19.68 -1.21 -4.91
C LEU A 2 -18.78 -0.05 -4.46
N LEU A 3 -18.67 0.21 -3.16
CA LEU A 3 -17.78 1.23 -2.59
C LEU A 3 -16.30 0.97 -2.91
N GLN A 4 -15.92 -0.28 -3.08
CA GLN A 4 -14.55 -0.65 -3.43
C GLN A 4 -14.25 -0.33 -4.89
N TRP A 5 -15.20 -0.61 -5.78
CA TRP A 5 -15.11 -0.24 -7.19
C TRP A 5 -15.12 1.27 -7.40
N SER A 6 -15.98 2.02 -6.66
CA SER A 6 -15.99 3.48 -6.70
C SER A 6 -14.64 4.07 -6.28
N ARG A 7 -14.03 3.53 -5.21
CA ARG A 7 -12.71 3.95 -4.75
C ARG A 7 -11.63 3.68 -5.80
N LEU A 8 -11.68 2.51 -6.45
CA LEU A 8 -10.74 2.17 -7.52
C LEU A 8 -10.91 3.12 -8.71
N GLY A 9 -12.15 3.41 -9.10
CA GLY A 9 -12.47 4.35 -10.18
C GLY A 9 -11.97 5.76 -9.91
N VAL A 10 -12.18 6.30 -8.70
CA VAL A 10 -11.66 7.63 -8.32
C VAL A 10 -10.13 7.67 -8.36
N ASN A 11 -9.47 6.62 -7.85
CA ASN A 11 -8.00 6.54 -7.90
C ASN A 11 -7.48 6.45 -9.32
N ALA A 12 -8.12 5.66 -10.18
CA ALA A 12 -7.76 5.53 -11.58
C ALA A 12 -7.95 6.86 -12.33
N ALA A 13 -9.11 7.49 -12.17
CA ALA A 13 -9.41 8.78 -12.80
C ALA A 13 -8.43 9.87 -12.38
N LEU A 14 -8.18 10.01 -11.08
CA LEU A 14 -7.20 10.97 -10.58
C LEU A 14 -5.80 10.68 -11.16
N PHE A 15 -5.40 9.41 -11.17
CA PHE A 15 -4.10 9.03 -11.71
C PHE A 15 -3.97 9.36 -13.20
N LEU A 16 -4.99 9.08 -14.00
CA LEU A 16 -5.01 9.40 -15.43
C LEU A 16 -4.92 10.90 -15.68
N ILE A 17 -5.65 11.71 -14.89
CA ILE A 17 -5.59 13.17 -15.00
C ILE A 17 -4.19 13.66 -14.63
N VAL A 18 -3.69 13.28 -13.45
CA VAL A 18 -2.38 13.70 -12.96
C VAL A 18 -1.25 13.29 -13.91
N ALA A 19 -1.29 12.06 -14.45
CA ALA A 19 -0.28 11.57 -15.36
C ALA A 19 -0.23 12.33 -16.72
N ARG A 20 -1.29 13.06 -17.08
CA ARG A 20 -1.31 13.91 -18.28
C ARG A 20 -0.76 15.31 -18.07
N TYR A 21 -0.80 15.82 -16.82
CA TYR A 21 -0.37 17.17 -16.50
C TYR A 21 1.05 17.23 -15.93
N LEU A 22 1.52 16.17 -15.28
CA LEU A 22 2.83 16.12 -14.65
C LEU A 22 3.86 15.45 -15.56
N THR A 23 5.10 15.92 -15.50
CA THR A 23 6.24 15.27 -16.14
C THR A 23 6.62 13.98 -15.42
N LEU A 24 7.32 13.07 -16.12
CA LEU A 24 7.85 11.84 -15.51
C LEU A 24 8.80 12.14 -14.32
N ALA A 25 9.59 13.22 -14.44
CA ALA A 25 10.48 13.64 -13.36
C ALA A 25 9.72 14.05 -12.09
N GLU A 26 8.62 14.80 -12.23
CA GLU A 26 7.76 15.21 -11.11
C GLU A 26 7.06 14.00 -10.46
N ILE A 27 6.53 13.08 -11.27
CA ILE A 27 5.93 11.84 -10.77
C ILE A 27 6.98 11.00 -10.05
N GLY A 28 8.19 10.90 -10.60
CA GLY A 28 9.31 10.18 -10.02
C GLY A 28 9.80 10.79 -8.71
N ALA A 29 9.92 12.13 -8.64
CA ALA A 29 10.30 12.84 -7.43
C ALA A 29 9.30 12.57 -6.28
N PHE A 30 8.00 12.71 -6.58
CA PHE A 30 6.96 12.37 -5.60
C PHE A 30 7.01 10.90 -5.19
N ALA A 31 7.13 9.98 -6.16
CA ALA A 31 7.16 8.55 -5.88
C ALA A 31 8.35 8.14 -5.00
N THR A 32 9.52 8.73 -5.25
CA THR A 32 10.74 8.53 -4.44
C THR A 32 10.56 9.12 -3.03
N ALA A 33 10.01 10.33 -2.90
CA ALA A 33 9.72 10.94 -1.61
C ALA A 33 8.65 10.15 -0.82
N PHE A 34 7.67 9.54 -1.50
CA PHE A 34 6.58 8.83 -0.87
C PHE A 34 6.90 7.35 -0.54
N ALA A 35 7.91 6.76 -1.18
CA ALA A 35 8.27 5.35 -0.99
C ALA A 35 8.61 4.99 0.47
N PRO A 36 9.45 5.74 1.21
CA PRO A 36 9.71 5.46 2.61
C PRO A 36 8.44 5.59 3.48
N ILE A 37 7.56 6.55 3.17
CA ILE A 37 6.29 6.72 3.89
C ILE A 37 5.40 5.49 3.71
N ARG A 38 5.35 4.89 2.51
CA ARG A 38 4.62 3.64 2.28
C ARG A 38 5.09 2.51 3.16
N LEU A 39 6.40 2.36 3.37
CA LEU A 39 6.97 1.37 4.28
C LEU A 39 6.52 1.63 5.73
N LEU A 40 6.61 2.88 6.17
CA LEU A 40 6.20 3.27 7.52
C LEU A 40 4.69 3.13 7.77
N GLN A 41 3.87 3.33 6.72
CA GLN A 41 2.42 3.07 6.80
C GLN A 41 2.09 1.62 7.15
N VAL A 42 2.90 0.66 6.70
CA VAL A 42 2.70 -0.76 7.02
C VAL A 42 2.83 -1.00 8.52
N VAL A 43 3.80 -0.36 9.18
CA VAL A 43 4.01 -0.49 10.62
C VAL A 43 2.78 -0.03 11.41
N HIS A 44 2.17 1.10 11.03
CA HIS A 44 0.99 1.61 11.73
C HIS A 44 -0.29 0.86 11.39
N LYS A 45 -0.52 0.56 10.10
CA LYS A 45 -1.80 0.02 9.62
C LYS A 45 -1.96 -1.48 9.81
N SER A 46 -0.87 -2.25 9.78
CA SER A 46 -0.89 -3.68 10.07
C SER A 46 -0.14 -3.98 11.37
N GLY A 47 1.10 -3.56 11.52
CA GLY A 47 1.89 -3.87 12.71
C GLY A 47 1.19 -3.51 14.02
N VAL A 48 0.95 -2.23 14.24
CA VAL A 48 0.34 -1.75 15.50
C VAL A 48 -1.16 -2.06 15.55
N ALA A 49 -1.89 -1.78 14.46
CA ALA A 49 -3.35 -1.93 14.46
C ALA A 49 -3.79 -3.40 14.58
N ASP A 50 -3.17 -4.31 13.85
CA ASP A 50 -3.52 -5.73 13.89
C ASP A 50 -3.08 -6.39 15.21
N ALA A 51 -1.92 -5.99 15.78
CA ALA A 51 -1.50 -6.41 17.11
C ALA A 51 -2.51 -5.98 18.18
N TYR A 52 -3.04 -4.76 18.10
CA TYR A 52 -4.07 -4.28 19.00
C TYR A 52 -5.39 -5.06 18.86
N ILE A 53 -5.82 -5.39 17.63
CA ILE A 53 -7.07 -6.14 17.40
C ILE A 53 -7.03 -7.52 18.07
N VAL A 54 -5.87 -8.16 18.08
CA VAL A 54 -5.67 -9.51 18.65
C VAL A 54 -5.42 -9.47 20.16
N SER A 55 -4.97 -8.32 20.71
CA SER A 55 -4.65 -8.17 22.13
C SER A 55 -5.90 -8.08 23.01
N ASP A 56 -5.70 -8.26 24.31
CA ASP A 56 -6.71 -7.92 25.33
C ASP A 56 -6.98 -6.41 25.30
N LYS A 57 -8.26 -6.02 25.14
CA LYS A 57 -8.70 -4.63 24.91
C LYS A 57 -8.87 -3.84 26.21
N GLY A 58 -8.12 -4.19 27.26
CA GLY A 58 -8.11 -3.46 28.53
C GLY A 58 -7.67 -2.00 28.39
N TYR A 59 -8.09 -1.16 29.33
CA TYR A 59 -7.76 0.27 29.34
C TYR A 59 -6.25 0.54 29.26
N SER A 60 -5.45 -0.20 30.05
CA SER A 60 -3.98 -0.07 30.08
C SER A 60 -3.35 -0.50 28.77
N THR A 61 -3.82 -1.60 28.17
CA THR A 61 -3.37 -2.12 26.87
C THR A 61 -3.64 -1.11 25.77
N ARG A 62 -4.86 -0.56 25.70
CA ARG A 62 -5.22 0.46 24.71
C ARG A 62 -4.30 1.68 24.78
N ASN A 63 -4.05 2.20 26.01
CA ASN A 63 -3.19 3.36 26.20
C ASN A 63 -1.72 3.05 25.84
N ALA A 64 -1.26 1.83 26.08
CA ALA A 64 0.08 1.39 25.68
C ALA A 64 0.23 1.37 24.13
N PHE A 65 -0.74 0.83 23.42
CA PHE A 65 -0.73 0.83 21.95
C PHE A 65 -0.87 2.23 21.36
N LEU A 66 -1.70 3.11 21.95
CA LEU A 66 -1.80 4.52 21.55
C LEU A 66 -0.45 5.23 21.70
N ALA A 67 0.19 5.11 22.87
CA ALA A 67 1.47 5.74 23.13
C ALA A 67 2.58 5.18 22.22
N LEU A 68 2.62 3.85 22.02
CA LEU A 68 3.59 3.20 21.13
C LEU A 68 3.40 3.67 19.69
N SER A 69 2.17 3.72 19.21
CA SER A 69 1.87 4.18 17.84
C SER A 69 2.22 5.66 17.64
N ALA A 70 1.88 6.52 18.60
CA ALA A 70 2.21 7.94 18.54
C ALA A 70 3.73 8.17 18.60
N SER A 71 4.45 7.45 19.48
CA SER A 71 5.92 7.58 19.61
C SER A 71 6.64 7.08 18.35
N LEU A 72 6.21 5.97 17.77
CA LEU A 72 6.72 5.50 16.48
C LEU A 72 6.43 6.51 15.37
N GLY A 73 5.21 7.06 15.31
CA GLY A 73 4.84 8.08 14.35
C GLY A 73 5.70 9.34 14.46
N LEU A 74 5.94 9.81 15.68
CA LEU A 74 6.81 10.96 15.96
C LEU A 74 8.27 10.65 15.55
N GLY A 75 8.80 9.50 15.96
CA GLY A 75 10.15 9.08 15.60
C GLY A 75 10.35 9.01 14.09
N PHE A 76 9.40 8.43 13.36
CA PHE A 76 9.45 8.37 11.91
C PHE A 76 9.33 9.75 11.25
N THR A 77 8.50 10.64 11.78
CA THR A 77 8.39 12.03 11.31
C THR A 77 9.72 12.76 11.46
N ILE A 78 10.40 12.62 12.61
CA ILE A 78 11.71 13.23 12.85
C ILE A 78 12.76 12.63 11.89
N CYS A 79 12.80 11.30 11.74
CA CYS A 79 13.73 10.64 10.82
C CYS A 79 13.54 11.10 9.36
N LEU A 80 12.28 11.22 8.89
CA LEU A 80 11.99 11.70 7.54
C LEU A 80 12.32 13.18 7.38
N GLY A 81 12.07 14.01 8.40
CA GLY A 81 12.45 15.42 8.42
C GLY A 81 13.97 15.59 8.32
N LEU A 82 14.74 14.82 9.07
CA LEU A 82 16.22 14.81 8.98
C LEU A 82 16.69 14.31 7.62
N ALA A 83 16.07 13.26 7.07
CA ALA A 83 16.39 12.76 5.74
C ALA A 83 16.12 13.81 4.65
N ALA A 84 15.06 14.60 4.79
CA ALA A 84 14.74 15.69 3.86
C ALA A 84 15.82 16.79 3.83
N LEU A 85 16.59 16.98 4.90
CA LEU A 85 17.70 17.96 4.91
C LEU A 85 18.92 17.51 4.11
N ILE A 86 19.05 16.22 3.82
CA ILE A 86 20.23 15.63 3.17
C ILE A 86 19.94 15.31 1.70
N LEU A 87 18.66 15.12 1.36
CA LEU A 87 18.27 14.76 -0.01
C LEU A 87 18.36 15.95 -0.97
N PRO A 88 18.68 15.68 -2.25
CA PRO A 88 18.72 16.73 -3.26
C PRO A 88 17.32 17.15 -3.72
N ASP A 89 17.22 18.37 -4.27
CA ASP A 89 16.05 18.83 -5.00
C ASP A 89 15.80 17.96 -6.27
N PRO A 90 14.53 17.73 -6.64
CA PRO A 90 13.28 18.22 -6.06
C PRO A 90 12.64 17.27 -5.02
N VAL A 91 13.34 16.23 -4.54
CA VAL A 91 12.79 15.22 -3.62
C VAL A 91 12.69 15.78 -2.19
N ALA A 92 13.66 16.58 -1.76
CA ALA A 92 13.74 17.14 -0.41
C ALA A 92 12.47 17.91 0.02
N PRO A 93 12.00 18.92 -0.70
CA PRO A 93 10.82 19.68 -0.30
C PRO A 93 9.53 18.84 -0.31
N LEU A 94 9.42 17.87 -1.22
CA LEU A 94 8.27 16.96 -1.25
C LEU A 94 8.27 16.02 -0.03
N LEU A 95 9.44 15.49 0.36
CA LEU A 95 9.58 14.63 1.53
C LEU A 95 9.32 15.44 2.82
N ALA A 96 9.85 16.65 2.93
CA ALA A 96 9.63 17.55 4.06
C ALA A 96 8.13 17.84 4.25
N ALA A 97 7.41 18.12 3.17
CA ALA A 97 5.97 18.34 3.22
C ALA A 97 5.20 17.08 3.61
N LEU A 98 5.68 15.88 3.26
CA LEU A 98 5.05 14.60 3.56
C LEU A 98 5.41 14.04 4.95
N CYS A 99 6.45 14.55 5.61
CA CYS A 99 6.94 14.00 6.87
C CYS A 99 5.92 13.99 8.04
N PRO A 100 4.85 14.81 8.10
CA PRO A 100 3.83 14.69 9.15
C PRO A 100 2.95 13.42 9.04
N ILE A 101 2.93 12.75 7.88
CA ILE A 101 2.05 11.60 7.64
C ILE A 101 2.21 10.48 8.68
N PRO A 102 3.42 10.00 9.04
CA PRO A 102 3.58 8.95 10.04
C PRO A 102 3.01 9.33 11.42
N LEU A 103 3.16 10.58 11.83
CA LEU A 103 2.59 11.05 13.11
C LEU A 103 1.05 10.99 13.08
N ILE A 104 0.44 11.49 12.00
CA ILE A 104 -1.02 11.48 11.84
C ILE A 104 -1.54 10.03 11.83
N LEU A 105 -0.85 9.12 11.15
CA LEU A 105 -1.18 7.69 11.14
C LEU A 105 -0.99 7.05 12.51
N GLY A 106 0.07 7.41 13.22
CA GLY A 106 0.33 6.95 14.57
C GLY A 106 -0.80 7.32 15.54
N LEU A 107 -1.32 8.54 15.46
CA LEU A 107 -2.45 8.99 16.28
C LEU A 107 -3.77 8.30 15.92
N SER A 108 -3.96 7.91 14.66
CA SER A 108 -5.21 7.31 14.17
C SER A 108 -5.21 5.79 14.11
N ALA A 109 -4.07 5.12 14.32
CA ALA A 109 -3.95 3.67 14.18
C ALA A 109 -4.90 2.90 15.12
N ILE A 110 -4.98 3.28 16.38
CA ILE A 110 -5.85 2.61 17.35
C ILE A 110 -7.34 2.95 17.16
N PRO A 111 -7.75 4.22 16.93
CA PRO A 111 -9.10 4.53 16.47
C PRO A 111 -9.56 3.70 15.27
N GLU A 112 -8.70 3.57 14.26
CA GLU A 112 -9.02 2.75 13.08
C GLU A 112 -9.12 1.26 13.42
N ALA A 113 -8.19 0.74 14.23
CA ALA A 113 -8.21 -0.65 14.69
C ALA A 113 -9.47 -0.98 15.49
N THR A 114 -9.95 -0.05 16.32
CA THR A 114 -11.21 -0.19 17.08
C THR A 114 -12.40 -0.31 16.13
N LEU A 115 -12.49 0.56 15.12
CA LEU A 115 -13.56 0.50 14.12
C LEU A 115 -13.55 -0.81 13.31
N ARG A 116 -12.34 -1.36 13.04
CA ARG A 116 -12.20 -2.68 12.39
C ARG A 116 -12.65 -3.80 13.32
N ALA A 117 -12.25 -3.75 14.59
CA ALA A 117 -12.62 -4.75 15.60
C ALA A 117 -14.14 -4.78 15.85
N ASP A 118 -14.79 -3.62 15.80
CA ASP A 118 -16.24 -3.47 15.94
C ASP A 118 -17.00 -3.80 14.64
N LEU A 119 -16.31 -4.31 13.61
CA LEU A 119 -16.87 -4.66 12.30
C LEU A 119 -17.66 -3.52 11.63
N ARG A 120 -17.33 -2.26 11.93
CA ARG A 120 -17.96 -1.08 11.33
C ARG A 120 -17.46 -0.82 9.89
N ILE A 121 -17.53 -1.86 9.05
CA ILE A 121 -16.92 -1.88 7.70
C ILE A 121 -17.56 -0.81 6.78
N LYS A 122 -18.86 -0.57 6.90
CA LYS A 122 -19.54 0.50 6.12
C LYS A 122 -18.96 1.88 6.44
N ALA A 123 -18.76 2.19 7.73
CA ALA A 123 -18.19 3.46 8.16
C ALA A 123 -16.74 3.63 7.65
N LEU A 124 -15.94 2.58 7.72
CA LEU A 124 -14.57 2.57 7.19
C LEU A 124 -14.53 2.79 5.67
N ALA A 125 -15.44 2.16 4.92
CA ALA A 125 -15.50 2.29 3.47
C ALA A 125 -15.96 3.69 3.03
N LEU A 126 -17.04 4.23 3.66
CA LEU A 126 -17.54 5.57 3.39
C LEU A 126 -16.52 6.64 3.76
N ARG A 127 -15.86 6.52 4.92
CA ARG A 127 -14.78 7.41 5.35
C ARG A 127 -13.67 7.46 4.28
N THR A 128 -13.24 6.29 3.79
CA THR A 128 -12.15 6.21 2.82
C THR A 128 -12.55 6.83 1.48
N LEU A 129 -13.78 6.59 1.01
CA LEU A 129 -14.29 7.18 -0.22
C LEU A 129 -14.41 8.70 -0.09
N PHE A 130 -14.99 9.19 1.02
CA PHE A 130 -15.13 10.62 1.30
C PHE A 130 -13.76 11.32 1.33
N ALA A 131 -12.80 10.75 2.08
CA ALA A 131 -11.44 11.29 2.16
C ALA A 131 -10.77 11.36 0.79
N GLN A 132 -10.99 10.34 -0.03
CA GLN A 132 -10.41 10.26 -1.37
C GLN A 132 -11.02 11.29 -2.33
N LEU A 133 -12.34 11.52 -2.27
CA LEU A 133 -13.00 12.54 -3.08
C LEU A 133 -12.54 13.95 -2.69
N VAL A 134 -12.48 14.25 -1.40
CA VAL A 134 -11.97 15.54 -0.91
C VAL A 134 -10.51 15.74 -1.30
N ALA A 135 -9.67 14.73 -1.12
CA ALA A 135 -8.26 14.79 -1.50
C ALA A 135 -8.09 14.96 -3.02
N ALA A 136 -8.90 14.27 -3.83
CA ALA A 136 -8.87 14.42 -5.28
C ALA A 136 -9.28 15.84 -5.73
N ALA A 137 -10.35 16.39 -5.15
CA ALA A 137 -10.79 17.74 -5.47
C ALA A 137 -9.73 18.81 -5.15
N LEU A 138 -9.12 18.72 -3.96
CA LEU A 138 -8.05 19.65 -3.56
C LEU A 138 -6.78 19.48 -4.40
N ALA A 139 -6.41 18.23 -4.72
CA ALA A 139 -5.26 17.96 -5.57
C ALA A 139 -5.47 18.48 -7.00
N LEU A 140 -6.66 18.34 -7.58
CA LEU A 140 -6.98 18.90 -8.88
C LEU A 140 -6.97 20.43 -8.85
N GLY A 141 -7.48 21.05 -7.79
CA GLY A 141 -7.38 22.49 -7.57
C GLY A 141 -5.92 22.98 -7.53
N ALA A 142 -5.07 22.29 -6.77
CA ALA A 142 -3.64 22.57 -6.69
C ALA A 142 -2.93 22.36 -8.05
N LEU A 143 -3.32 21.34 -8.80
CA LEU A 143 -2.80 21.07 -10.13
C LEU A 143 -3.16 22.20 -11.11
N HIS A 144 -4.41 22.67 -11.09
CA HIS A 144 -4.86 23.81 -11.87
C HIS A 144 -4.18 25.11 -11.46
N ALA A 145 -3.80 25.28 -10.20
CA ALA A 145 -3.02 26.39 -9.69
C ALA A 145 -1.52 26.33 -10.09
N GLY A 146 -1.10 25.29 -10.83
CA GLY A 146 0.27 25.14 -11.30
C GLY A 146 1.26 24.60 -10.28
N TRP A 147 0.80 23.93 -9.21
CA TRP A 147 1.67 23.42 -8.14
C TRP A 147 2.47 22.16 -8.53
N GLY A 148 2.32 21.64 -9.76
CA GLY A 148 3.07 20.49 -10.25
C GLY A 148 3.04 19.29 -9.31
N ALA A 149 4.18 18.69 -8.99
CA ALA A 149 4.31 17.54 -8.09
C ALA A 149 3.73 17.78 -6.68
N ALA A 150 3.66 19.03 -6.20
CA ALA A 150 3.07 19.33 -4.90
C ALA A 150 1.56 19.03 -4.85
N SER A 151 0.86 18.98 -5.98
CA SER A 151 -0.54 18.52 -6.04
C SER A 151 -0.71 17.08 -5.52
N LEU A 152 0.27 16.21 -5.77
CA LEU A 152 0.30 14.85 -5.24
C LEU A 152 0.54 14.81 -3.73
N VAL A 153 1.34 15.75 -3.21
CA VAL A 153 1.55 15.94 -1.76
C VAL A 153 0.23 16.36 -1.11
N VAL A 154 -0.49 17.33 -1.71
CA VAL A 154 -1.83 17.75 -1.25
C VAL A 154 -2.78 16.58 -1.22
N PHE A 155 -2.80 15.75 -2.27
CA PHE A 155 -3.61 14.52 -2.28
C PHE A 155 -3.29 13.59 -1.11
N ALA A 156 -2.00 13.28 -0.93
CA ALA A 156 -1.55 12.32 0.09
C ALA A 156 -1.86 12.82 1.51
N LEU A 157 -1.54 14.08 1.80
CA LEU A 157 -1.78 14.70 3.10
C LEU A 157 -3.27 14.81 3.41
N THR A 158 -4.06 15.35 2.49
CA THR A 158 -5.51 15.49 2.68
C THR A 158 -6.17 14.14 2.90
N ASN A 159 -5.80 13.12 2.11
CA ASN A 159 -6.34 11.78 2.26
C ASN A 159 -6.05 11.22 3.65
N VAL A 160 -4.82 11.38 4.17
CA VAL A 160 -4.44 10.91 5.49
C VAL A 160 -5.12 11.74 6.58
N ILE A 161 -5.14 13.05 6.49
CA ILE A 161 -5.77 13.93 7.49
C ILE A 161 -7.26 13.62 7.62
N VAL A 162 -7.98 13.58 6.50
CA VAL A 162 -9.43 13.33 6.51
C VAL A 162 -9.74 11.91 6.99
N THR A 163 -9.00 10.90 6.50
CA THR A 163 -9.20 9.51 6.95
C THR A 163 -8.94 9.37 8.44
N SER A 164 -7.86 9.95 8.95
CA SER A 164 -7.48 9.89 10.36
C SER A 164 -8.44 10.66 11.24
N GLY A 165 -8.79 11.89 10.85
CA GLY A 165 -9.74 12.74 11.60
C GLY A 165 -11.11 12.09 11.74
N VAL A 166 -11.66 11.56 10.63
CA VAL A 166 -12.94 10.84 10.67
C VAL A 166 -12.84 9.55 11.50
N SER A 167 -11.70 8.84 11.48
CA SER A 167 -11.52 7.66 12.33
C SER A 167 -11.56 8.01 13.80
N ILE A 168 -10.84 9.05 14.19
CA ILE A 168 -10.78 9.53 15.59
C ILE A 168 -12.19 9.95 16.05
N ALA A 169 -12.91 10.69 15.21
CA ALA A 169 -14.28 11.14 15.51
C ALA A 169 -15.27 9.97 15.64
N LEU A 170 -15.18 8.97 14.77
CA LEU A 170 -16.13 7.85 14.75
C LEU A 170 -15.81 6.77 15.81
N ALA A 171 -14.56 6.58 16.19
CA ALA A 171 -14.15 5.53 17.10
C ALA A 171 -14.56 5.82 18.56
N ARG A 172 -14.86 7.09 18.90
CA ARG A 172 -15.23 7.50 20.27
C ARG A 172 -14.28 6.90 21.31
N VAL A 173 -12.99 6.98 21.04
CA VAL A 173 -11.96 6.47 21.95
C VAL A 173 -12.12 7.20 23.29
N GLY A 174 -12.39 6.44 24.35
CA GLY A 174 -12.56 7.00 25.71
C GLY A 174 -11.30 7.71 26.19
N PRO A 175 -11.29 8.26 27.42
CA PRO A 175 -10.20 9.07 27.92
C PRO A 175 -8.85 8.37 27.78
N VAL A 176 -7.85 9.12 27.33
CA VAL A 176 -6.47 8.63 27.14
C VAL A 176 -5.73 8.85 28.45
N GLY A 177 -5.11 7.79 28.97
CA GLY A 177 -4.27 7.83 30.14
C GLY A 177 -2.82 7.50 29.86
N LEU A 178 -1.96 7.68 30.85
CA LEU A 178 -0.57 7.29 30.73
C LEU A 178 -0.44 5.76 30.67
N PRO A 179 0.38 5.23 29.74
CA PRO A 179 0.60 3.79 29.62
C PRO A 179 1.43 3.26 30.80
N THR A 180 1.12 2.06 31.25
CA THR A 180 2.00 1.37 32.22
C THR A 180 3.19 0.75 31.50
N ARG A 181 4.36 0.75 32.12
CA ARG A 181 5.58 0.12 31.57
C ARG A 181 5.39 -1.37 31.26
N ALA A 182 4.59 -2.05 32.11
CA ALA A 182 4.26 -3.47 31.89
C ALA A 182 3.46 -3.70 30.60
N ALA A 183 2.42 -2.88 30.36
CA ALA A 183 1.61 -2.98 29.14
C ALA A 183 2.41 -2.63 27.88
N LEU A 184 3.31 -1.64 27.94
CA LEU A 184 4.22 -1.32 26.83
C LEU A 184 5.15 -2.49 26.50
N ARG A 185 5.77 -3.11 27.53
CA ARG A 185 6.65 -4.27 27.33
C ARG A 185 5.89 -5.48 26.77
N ALA A 186 4.65 -5.67 27.17
CA ALA A 186 3.80 -6.76 26.67
C ALA A 186 3.38 -6.56 25.21
N ALA A 187 3.11 -5.32 24.79
CA ALA A 187 2.69 -5.00 23.41
C ALA A 187 3.85 -5.07 22.38
N LEU A 188 5.07 -4.76 22.79
CA LEU A 188 6.21 -4.60 21.89
C LEU A 188 6.56 -5.84 21.05
N PRO A 189 6.60 -7.08 21.59
CA PRO A 189 6.93 -8.27 20.82
C PRO A 189 5.94 -8.53 19.68
N ASP A 190 4.63 -8.39 19.92
CA ASP A 190 3.60 -8.63 18.94
C ASP A 190 3.63 -7.58 17.83
N VAL A 191 3.76 -6.29 18.20
CA VAL A 191 3.92 -5.20 17.23
C VAL A 191 5.14 -5.44 16.35
N THR A 192 6.28 -5.77 16.94
CA THR A 192 7.53 -6.00 16.21
C THR A 192 7.40 -7.19 15.25
N ARG A 193 6.88 -8.32 15.75
CA ARG A 193 6.71 -9.54 14.95
C ARG A 193 5.79 -9.33 13.75
N ILE A 194 4.65 -8.68 13.95
CA ILE A 194 3.67 -8.41 12.89
C ILE A 194 4.24 -7.37 11.92
N SER A 195 4.84 -6.28 12.42
CA SER A 195 5.44 -5.24 11.59
C SER A 195 6.56 -5.77 10.70
N VAL A 196 7.48 -6.57 11.23
CA VAL A 196 8.59 -7.15 10.45
C VAL A 196 8.07 -8.08 9.37
N ARG A 197 7.11 -8.95 9.69
CA ARG A 197 6.49 -9.84 8.71
C ARG A 197 5.84 -9.07 7.56
N ASP A 198 5.05 -8.07 7.89
CA ASP A 198 4.28 -7.33 6.89
C ASP A 198 5.14 -6.34 6.10
N LEU A 199 6.19 -5.81 6.75
CA LEU A 199 7.20 -5.01 6.07
C LEU A 199 7.93 -5.86 5.00
N LEU A 200 8.43 -7.04 5.34
CA LEU A 200 9.08 -7.94 4.40
C LEU A 200 8.16 -8.31 3.21
N ASN A 201 6.88 -8.53 3.47
CA ASN A 201 5.91 -8.84 2.43
C ASN A 201 5.57 -7.65 1.51
N SER A 202 5.66 -6.43 2.03
CA SER A 202 5.21 -5.21 1.31
C SER A 202 6.36 -4.34 0.82
N ALA A 203 7.61 -4.62 1.20
CA ALA A 203 8.75 -3.75 0.97
C ALA A 203 9.24 -3.75 -0.48
N THR A 204 9.02 -4.82 -1.24
CA THR A 204 9.60 -5.02 -2.57
C THR A 204 9.37 -3.82 -3.50
N LEU A 205 8.12 -3.43 -3.74
CA LEU A 205 7.84 -2.33 -4.66
C LEU A 205 8.32 -0.95 -4.17
N PRO A 206 8.12 -0.54 -2.89
CA PRO A 206 8.69 0.71 -2.39
C PRO A 206 10.22 0.76 -2.43
N LEU A 207 10.90 -0.34 -2.10
CA LEU A 207 12.36 -0.39 -2.17
C LEU A 207 12.87 -0.36 -3.62
N MET A 208 12.20 -1.07 -4.54
CA MET A 208 12.49 -0.97 -5.98
C MET A 208 12.27 0.44 -6.52
N GLN A 209 11.22 1.14 -6.05
CA GLN A 209 10.99 2.54 -6.43
C GLN A 209 12.17 3.44 -6.01
N LEU A 210 12.69 3.25 -4.80
CA LEU A 210 13.87 3.98 -4.32
C LEU A 210 15.12 3.63 -5.13
N ALA A 211 15.37 2.34 -5.36
CA ALA A 211 16.51 1.86 -6.11
C ALA A 211 16.50 2.37 -7.56
N VAL A 212 15.37 2.27 -8.24
CA VAL A 212 15.22 2.75 -9.62
C VAL A 212 15.37 4.26 -9.70
N GLY A 213 14.75 5.01 -8.78
CA GLY A 213 14.88 6.46 -8.73
C GLY A 213 16.32 6.91 -8.47
N ALA A 214 17.06 6.20 -7.62
CA ALA A 214 18.46 6.50 -7.31
C ALA A 214 19.44 6.10 -8.42
N ALA A 215 19.24 4.92 -9.05
CA ALA A 215 20.17 4.37 -10.04
C ALA A 215 19.95 4.98 -11.45
N PHE A 216 18.70 5.18 -11.87
CA PHE A 216 18.34 5.56 -13.23
C PHE A 216 17.73 6.97 -13.34
N GLY A 217 17.60 7.67 -12.22
CA GLY A 217 17.07 9.04 -12.16
C GLY A 217 15.54 9.12 -12.07
N LEU A 218 15.08 10.32 -11.79
CA LEU A 218 13.67 10.60 -11.50
C LEU A 218 12.70 10.28 -12.67
N PRO A 219 13.04 10.54 -13.96
CA PRO A 219 12.13 10.21 -15.05
C PRO A 219 11.83 8.70 -15.16
N VAL A 220 12.86 7.85 -15.01
CA VAL A 220 12.69 6.39 -15.01
C VAL A 220 11.93 5.95 -13.75
N GLY A 221 12.20 6.56 -12.60
CA GLY A 221 11.40 6.37 -11.38
C GLY A 221 9.93 6.73 -11.56
N GLY A 222 9.63 7.76 -12.35
CA GLY A 222 8.27 8.14 -12.73
C GLY A 222 7.59 7.10 -13.61
N ALA A 223 8.28 6.61 -14.63
CA ALA A 223 7.79 5.54 -15.49
C ALA A 223 7.52 4.24 -14.70
N PHE A 224 8.43 3.89 -13.78
CA PHE A 224 8.25 2.76 -12.85
C PHE A 224 7.00 2.94 -11.96
N GLN A 225 6.75 4.14 -11.45
CA GLN A 225 5.56 4.44 -10.66
C GLN A 225 4.28 4.31 -11.49
N ILE A 226 4.28 4.77 -12.75
CA ILE A 226 3.16 4.61 -13.68
C ILE A 226 2.88 3.12 -13.91
N ALA A 227 3.90 2.33 -14.24
CA ALA A 227 3.79 0.89 -14.45
C ALA A 227 3.27 0.17 -13.19
N THR A 228 3.77 0.53 -12.00
CA THR A 228 3.30 0.01 -10.70
C THR A 228 1.83 0.33 -10.45
N ARG A 229 1.38 1.54 -10.80
CA ARG A 229 -0.02 1.95 -10.67
C ARG A 229 -0.92 1.17 -11.61
N LEU A 230 -0.50 0.99 -12.86
CA LEU A 230 -1.24 0.21 -13.83
C LEU A 230 -1.33 -1.26 -13.39
N LEU A 231 -0.22 -1.86 -12.93
CA LEU A 231 -0.23 -3.20 -12.34
C LEU A 231 -1.27 -3.31 -11.21
N GLY A 232 -1.31 -2.32 -10.30
CA GLY A 232 -2.29 -2.31 -9.21
C GLY A 232 -3.75 -2.25 -9.68
N LEU A 233 -4.04 -1.58 -10.79
CA LEU A 233 -5.36 -1.57 -11.41
C LEU A 233 -5.71 -2.92 -12.05
N LEU A 234 -4.76 -3.52 -12.77
CA LEU A 234 -4.92 -4.86 -13.35
C LEU A 234 -5.10 -5.94 -12.26
N ASP A 235 -4.33 -5.87 -11.17
CA ASP A 235 -4.49 -6.74 -10.00
C ASP A 235 -5.88 -6.62 -9.36
N ALA A 236 -6.39 -5.41 -9.27
CA ALA A 236 -7.71 -5.18 -8.70
C ALA A 236 -8.83 -5.79 -9.57
N LEU A 237 -8.64 -5.83 -10.89
CA LEU A 237 -9.57 -6.45 -11.82
C LEU A 237 -9.43 -7.99 -11.83
N ALA A 238 -8.19 -8.49 -11.91
CA ALA A 238 -7.91 -9.90 -12.12
C ALA A 238 -7.97 -10.73 -10.83
N ILE A 239 -7.35 -10.25 -9.76
CA ILE A 239 -7.01 -11.08 -8.59
C ILE A 239 -7.86 -10.75 -7.37
N ALA A 240 -8.24 -9.49 -7.16
CA ALA A 240 -8.93 -9.09 -5.95
C ALA A 240 -10.23 -9.87 -5.68
N PRO A 241 -11.11 -10.13 -6.66
CA PRO A 241 -12.35 -10.90 -6.42
C PRO A 241 -12.08 -12.31 -5.93
N ILE A 242 -11.07 -12.98 -6.52
CA ILE A 242 -10.69 -14.35 -6.15
C ILE A 242 -10.08 -14.38 -4.75
N ARG A 243 -9.22 -13.41 -4.43
CA ARG A 243 -8.55 -13.28 -3.13
C ARG A 243 -9.53 -13.20 -1.97
N TYR A 244 -10.63 -12.46 -2.13
CA TYR A 244 -11.64 -12.31 -1.08
C TYR A 244 -12.36 -13.60 -0.73
N ILE A 245 -12.55 -14.50 -1.71
CA ILE A 245 -13.30 -15.74 -1.54
C ILE A 245 -12.38 -16.91 -1.17
N ALA A 246 -11.16 -16.93 -1.70
CA ALA A 246 -10.26 -18.08 -1.60
C ALA A 246 -9.81 -18.37 -0.16
N LEU A 247 -9.36 -17.35 0.59
CA LEU A 247 -8.86 -17.58 1.94
C LEU A 247 -9.91 -18.14 2.92
N PRO A 248 -11.12 -17.55 3.06
CA PRO A 248 -12.16 -18.12 3.91
C PRO A 248 -12.53 -19.55 3.51
N ARG A 249 -12.64 -19.81 2.20
CA ARG A 249 -12.95 -21.14 1.68
C ARG A 249 -11.86 -22.16 2.01
N PHE A 250 -10.60 -21.80 1.84
CA PHE A 250 -9.47 -22.69 2.15
C PHE A 250 -9.34 -22.93 3.65
N THR A 251 -9.60 -21.93 4.49
CA THR A 251 -9.62 -22.10 5.95
C THR A 251 -10.72 -23.06 6.38
N ALA A 252 -11.92 -22.96 5.82
CA ALA A 252 -13.01 -23.91 6.09
C ALA A 252 -12.68 -25.34 5.63
N LEU A 253 -11.87 -25.51 4.59
CA LEU A 253 -11.47 -26.80 4.03
C LEU A 253 -10.09 -27.28 4.51
N ALA A 254 -9.42 -26.57 5.42
CA ALA A 254 -8.01 -26.80 5.78
C ALA A 254 -7.73 -28.25 6.27
N ARG A 255 -8.72 -28.90 6.86
CA ARG A 255 -8.62 -30.29 7.33
C ARG A 255 -9.41 -31.29 6.46
N SER A 256 -9.96 -30.85 5.32
CA SER A 256 -10.76 -31.67 4.41
C SER A 256 -9.92 -32.21 3.26
N PRO A 257 -10.15 -33.46 2.81
CA PRO A 257 -9.52 -34.00 1.61
C PRO A 257 -9.87 -33.23 0.32
N SER A 258 -10.86 -32.32 0.36
CA SER A 258 -11.28 -31.50 -0.76
C SER A 258 -10.46 -30.19 -0.93
N LEU A 259 -9.56 -29.87 0.01
CA LEU A 259 -8.70 -28.67 -0.08
C LEU A 259 -7.87 -28.62 -1.38
N PRO A 260 -7.14 -29.68 -1.80
CA PRO A 260 -6.36 -29.66 -3.03
C PRO A 260 -7.20 -29.36 -4.26
N GLN A 261 -8.40 -29.91 -4.35
CA GLN A 261 -9.31 -29.66 -5.46
C GLN A 261 -9.83 -28.20 -5.47
N ALA A 262 -10.12 -27.63 -4.30
CA ALA A 262 -10.52 -26.22 -4.17
C ALA A 262 -9.37 -25.28 -4.56
N VAL A 263 -8.13 -25.61 -4.20
CA VAL A 263 -6.93 -24.86 -4.60
C VAL A 263 -6.72 -24.94 -6.11
N LEU A 264 -6.83 -26.14 -6.69
CA LEU A 264 -6.67 -26.34 -8.13
C LEU A 264 -7.74 -25.56 -8.93
N THR A 265 -8.99 -25.58 -8.47
CA THR A 265 -10.08 -24.82 -9.10
C THR A 265 -9.80 -23.31 -9.03
N SER A 266 -9.35 -22.82 -7.87
CA SER A 266 -8.97 -21.40 -7.71
C SER A 266 -7.74 -21.03 -8.57
N LEU A 267 -6.78 -21.95 -8.72
CA LEU A 267 -5.61 -21.77 -9.57
C LEU A 267 -6.01 -21.69 -11.05
N ARG A 268 -6.87 -22.59 -11.53
CA ARG A 268 -7.39 -22.56 -12.90
C ARG A 268 -8.15 -21.27 -13.18
N LEU A 269 -9.02 -20.83 -12.27
CA LEU A 269 -9.78 -19.61 -12.42
C LEU A 269 -8.87 -18.38 -12.42
N SER A 270 -7.92 -18.29 -11.48
CA SER A 270 -6.98 -17.18 -11.42
C SER A 270 -6.05 -17.14 -12.65
N SER A 271 -5.61 -18.29 -13.18
CA SER A 271 -4.78 -18.34 -14.38
C SER A 271 -5.52 -17.89 -15.65
N LEU A 272 -6.78 -18.27 -15.79
CA LEU A 272 -7.61 -17.86 -16.93
C LEU A 272 -7.88 -16.35 -16.90
N ILE A 273 -8.35 -15.82 -15.76
CA ILE A 273 -8.66 -14.39 -15.62
C ILE A 273 -7.39 -13.55 -15.70
N ALA A 274 -6.33 -13.95 -15.02
CA ALA A 274 -5.06 -13.24 -15.06
C ALA A 274 -4.41 -13.31 -16.45
N GLY A 275 -4.43 -14.48 -17.10
CA GLY A 275 -3.98 -14.63 -18.46
C GLY A 275 -4.68 -13.66 -19.41
N PHE A 276 -6.00 -13.62 -19.38
CA PHE A 276 -6.77 -12.69 -20.20
C PHE A 276 -6.44 -11.22 -19.89
N VAL A 277 -6.38 -10.83 -18.62
CA VAL A 277 -6.15 -9.43 -18.22
C VAL A 277 -4.71 -9.00 -18.52
N TYR A 278 -3.70 -9.78 -18.11
CA TYR A 278 -2.30 -9.37 -18.28
C TYR A 278 -1.78 -9.54 -19.69
N LEU A 279 -2.16 -10.61 -20.40
CA LEU A 279 -1.78 -10.76 -21.82
C LEU A 279 -2.55 -9.79 -22.70
N GLY A 280 -3.82 -9.51 -22.40
CA GLY A 280 -4.59 -8.46 -23.05
C GLY A 280 -4.00 -7.07 -22.83
N ALA A 281 -3.59 -6.76 -21.58
CA ALA A 281 -2.89 -5.52 -21.27
C ALA A 281 -1.53 -5.42 -21.96
N LEU A 282 -0.80 -6.53 -22.10
CA LEU A 282 0.46 -6.59 -22.84
C LEU A 282 0.24 -6.35 -24.33
N ALA A 283 -0.74 -6.99 -24.95
CA ALA A 283 -1.08 -6.82 -26.37
C ALA A 283 -1.51 -5.39 -26.70
N ALA A 284 -2.28 -4.75 -25.81
CA ALA A 284 -2.75 -3.37 -25.94
C ALA A 284 -1.85 -2.35 -25.21
N SER A 285 -0.60 -2.69 -24.87
CA SER A 285 0.25 -1.92 -23.97
C SER A 285 0.51 -0.49 -24.43
N ALA A 286 0.81 -0.29 -25.70
CA ALA A 286 1.08 1.02 -26.27
C ALA A 286 -0.17 1.91 -26.25
N ASP A 287 -1.32 1.35 -26.65
CA ASP A 287 -2.59 2.07 -26.69
C ASP A 287 -3.10 2.40 -25.30
N LEU A 288 -3.03 1.44 -24.36
CA LEU A 288 -3.41 1.64 -22.96
C LEU A 288 -2.57 2.73 -22.30
N LEU A 289 -1.25 2.73 -22.49
CA LEU A 289 -0.37 3.74 -21.94
C LEU A 289 -0.59 5.10 -22.60
N THR A 290 -0.74 5.14 -23.92
CA THR A 290 -0.99 6.39 -24.65
C THR A 290 -2.33 7.00 -24.21
N LEU A 291 -3.37 6.19 -24.08
CA LEU A 291 -4.67 6.61 -23.56
C LEU A 291 -4.57 7.10 -22.09
N ALA A 292 -3.82 6.37 -21.28
CA ALA A 292 -3.69 6.65 -19.84
C ALA A 292 -2.85 7.88 -19.55
N THR A 293 -1.69 8.03 -20.19
CA THR A 293 -0.66 8.99 -19.77
C THR A 293 -0.19 9.94 -20.88
N GLY A 294 -0.68 9.72 -22.10
CA GLY A 294 -0.24 10.44 -23.29
C GLY A 294 0.99 9.81 -23.95
N PRO A 295 1.28 10.18 -25.23
CA PRO A 295 2.30 9.52 -26.05
C PRO A 295 3.72 9.67 -25.50
N ALA A 296 4.05 10.83 -24.92
CA ALA A 296 5.40 11.10 -24.38
C ALA A 296 5.75 10.15 -23.20
N HIS A 297 4.83 9.96 -22.26
CA HIS A 297 5.04 9.05 -21.12
C HIS A 297 4.96 7.58 -21.55
N ALA A 298 4.10 7.29 -22.54
CA ALA A 298 3.94 5.93 -23.04
C ALA A 298 5.25 5.37 -23.62
N GLN A 299 6.02 6.18 -24.38
CA GLN A 299 7.31 5.76 -24.95
C GLN A 299 8.31 5.28 -23.90
N VAL A 300 8.41 5.98 -22.75
CA VAL A 300 9.35 5.63 -21.68
C VAL A 300 8.82 4.48 -20.81
N THR A 301 7.50 4.39 -20.64
CA THR A 301 6.88 3.39 -19.75
C THR A 301 6.63 2.04 -20.44
N ALA A 302 6.39 2.05 -21.76
CA ALA A 302 6.06 0.83 -22.52
C ALA A 302 7.08 -0.30 -22.38
N PRO A 303 8.40 -0.05 -22.40
CA PRO A 303 9.40 -1.11 -22.20
C PRO A 303 9.33 -1.81 -20.83
N LEU A 304 8.77 -1.14 -19.81
CA LEU A 304 8.63 -1.72 -18.46
C LEU A 304 7.40 -2.62 -18.34
N LEU A 305 6.38 -2.39 -19.16
CA LEU A 305 5.08 -3.04 -19.01
C LEU A 305 5.12 -4.57 -19.14
N PRO A 306 5.90 -5.18 -20.07
CA PRO A 306 6.03 -6.63 -20.17
C PRO A 306 6.51 -7.27 -18.85
N ALA A 307 7.52 -6.69 -18.21
CA ALA A 307 8.02 -7.16 -16.93
C ALA A 307 6.96 -7.07 -15.81
N PHE A 308 6.20 -5.97 -15.79
CA PHE A 308 5.11 -5.80 -14.83
C PHE A 308 3.91 -6.73 -15.10
N CYS A 309 3.56 -6.98 -16.34
CA CYS A 309 2.52 -7.96 -16.69
C CYS A 309 2.95 -9.38 -16.30
N LEU A 310 4.21 -9.75 -16.53
CA LEU A 310 4.76 -11.03 -16.10
C LEU A 310 4.76 -11.16 -14.57
N LEU A 311 5.13 -10.08 -13.85
CA LEU A 311 5.08 -10.03 -12.39
C LEU A 311 3.63 -10.22 -11.87
N GLY A 312 2.66 -9.56 -12.50
CA GLY A 312 1.25 -9.71 -12.16
C GLY A 312 0.74 -11.13 -12.43
N LEU A 313 1.08 -11.70 -13.57
CA LEU A 313 0.69 -13.07 -13.93
C LEU A 313 1.27 -14.09 -12.95
N THR A 314 2.57 -14.01 -12.64
CA THR A 314 3.20 -14.90 -11.63
C THR A 314 2.62 -14.70 -10.24
N GLY A 315 2.30 -13.46 -9.86
CA GLY A 315 1.59 -13.13 -8.62
C GLY A 315 0.21 -13.77 -8.54
N ALA A 316 -0.54 -13.73 -9.63
CA ALA A 316 -1.87 -14.34 -9.74
C ALA A 316 -1.84 -15.86 -9.58
N LEU A 317 -0.86 -16.52 -10.20
CA LEU A 317 -0.65 -17.98 -10.06
C LEU A 317 -0.20 -18.37 -8.65
N ALA A 318 0.64 -17.56 -8.05
CA ALA A 318 1.14 -17.81 -6.70
C ALA A 318 0.11 -17.53 -5.59
N MET A 319 -0.90 -16.70 -5.83
CA MET A 319 -1.87 -16.26 -4.81
C MET A 319 -2.67 -17.42 -4.19
N PRO A 320 -3.32 -18.34 -4.95
CA PRO A 320 -4.06 -19.46 -4.34
C PRO A 320 -3.17 -20.39 -3.53
N LEU A 321 -1.93 -20.62 -3.98
CA LEU A 321 -0.95 -21.45 -3.27
C LEU A 321 -0.55 -20.80 -1.93
N ASN A 322 -0.26 -19.50 -1.93
CA ASN A 322 0.08 -18.78 -0.69
C ASN A 322 -1.08 -18.77 0.32
N GLN A 323 -2.32 -18.61 -0.16
CA GLN A 323 -3.49 -18.64 0.71
C GLN A 323 -3.75 -20.03 1.27
N SER A 324 -3.53 -21.10 0.49
CA SER A 324 -3.65 -22.46 0.97
C SER A 324 -2.61 -22.80 2.05
N LEU A 325 -1.34 -22.37 1.86
CA LEU A 325 -0.28 -22.50 2.87
C LEU A 325 -0.62 -21.76 4.16
N THR A 326 -1.19 -20.57 4.04
CA THR A 326 -1.64 -19.80 5.21
C THR A 326 -2.79 -20.48 5.92
N ALA A 327 -3.79 -20.97 5.18
CA ALA A 327 -4.93 -21.69 5.73
C ALA A 327 -4.55 -23.00 6.42
N SER A 328 -3.51 -23.69 5.93
CA SER A 328 -2.96 -24.92 6.50
C SER A 328 -1.98 -24.70 7.67
N GLY A 329 -1.78 -23.47 8.13
CA GLY A 329 -0.88 -23.15 9.24
C GLY A 329 0.61 -23.05 8.87
N HIS A 330 0.96 -23.18 7.60
CA HIS A 330 2.35 -23.11 7.10
C HIS A 330 2.79 -21.70 6.71
N ALA A 331 2.35 -20.69 7.47
CA ALA A 331 2.65 -19.29 7.19
C ALA A 331 4.17 -18.96 7.16
N ARG A 332 5.02 -19.77 7.80
CA ARG A 332 6.49 -19.60 7.74
C ARG A 332 7.05 -19.77 6.34
N LEU A 333 6.47 -20.66 5.53
CA LEU A 333 6.92 -20.86 4.14
C LEU A 333 6.66 -19.64 3.26
N THR A 334 5.57 -18.90 3.51
CA THR A 334 5.27 -17.64 2.81
C THR A 334 6.27 -16.55 3.14
N LEU A 335 6.79 -16.54 4.38
CA LEU A 335 7.85 -15.61 4.81
C LEU A 335 9.19 -15.92 4.11
N TYR A 336 9.63 -17.19 4.09
CA TYR A 336 10.86 -17.59 3.38
C TYR A 336 10.80 -17.20 1.90
N ARG A 337 9.65 -17.42 1.25
CA ARG A 337 9.45 -17.01 -0.13
C ARG A 337 9.57 -15.49 -0.30
N ALA A 338 9.00 -14.69 0.62
CA ALA A 338 9.09 -13.23 0.55
C ALA A 338 10.55 -12.74 0.68
N VAL A 339 11.31 -13.33 1.60
CA VAL A 339 12.74 -13.03 1.79
C VAL A 339 13.55 -13.42 0.54
N ILE A 340 13.37 -14.63 0.02
CA ILE A 340 14.07 -15.10 -1.19
C ILE A 340 13.70 -14.22 -2.38
N GLY A 341 12.41 -13.89 -2.57
CA GLY A 341 11.94 -13.02 -3.65
C GLY A 341 12.56 -11.64 -3.58
N LEU A 342 12.62 -11.04 -2.39
CA LEU A 342 13.24 -9.74 -2.16
C LEU A 342 14.74 -9.79 -2.47
N SER A 343 15.47 -10.78 -1.95
CA SER A 343 16.92 -10.96 -2.16
C SER A 343 17.24 -11.16 -3.65
N LEU A 344 16.45 -11.98 -4.35
CA LEU A 344 16.64 -12.25 -5.78
C LEU A 344 16.38 -10.98 -6.61
N THR A 345 15.35 -10.21 -6.26
CA THR A 345 15.03 -8.96 -6.95
C THR A 345 16.17 -7.95 -6.82
N PHE A 346 16.76 -7.79 -5.63
CA PHE A 346 17.91 -6.91 -5.44
C PHE A 346 19.18 -7.45 -6.11
N ALA A 347 19.44 -8.76 -6.05
CA ALA A 347 20.59 -9.36 -6.71
C ALA A 347 20.55 -9.19 -8.24
N LEU A 348 19.38 -9.21 -8.84
CA LEU A 348 19.19 -8.98 -10.28
C LEU A 348 19.17 -7.49 -10.68
N ALA A 349 18.88 -6.59 -9.74
CA ALA A 349 18.84 -5.14 -9.99
C ALA A 349 20.22 -4.47 -9.89
N ILE A 350 21.18 -5.05 -9.14
CA ILE A 350 22.50 -4.47 -8.90
C ILE A 350 23.48 -4.58 -10.09
N PRO A 351 23.45 -5.61 -10.96
CA PRO A 351 24.43 -5.74 -12.05
C PRO A 351 24.12 -4.96 -13.33
N ALA A 352 23.06 -4.18 -13.37
CA ALA A 352 22.66 -3.37 -14.54
C ALA A 352 22.95 -1.89 -14.29
#